data_ccec0a57a995de09ca7367cf39766c10
#
_entry.id   ccec0a57a995de09ca7367cf39766c10
#
_cell.length_a   1.000
_cell.length_b   1.000
_cell.length_c   1.000
_cell.angle_alpha   90.00
_cell.angle_beta   90.00
_cell.angle_gamma   90.00
#
_symmetry.space_group_name_H-M   'P 1'
#
loop_
_entity.id
_entity.type
_entity.pdbx_description
1 polymer ?
#
loop_
_entity_poly.entity_id
_entity_poly.type
_entity_poly.pdbx_seq_one_letter_code
_entity_poly.pdbx_strand_id
1 'polypeptide(L)'
;MSSFPHRGFRFGVQVSKETSARGWAELARRAEGAGYDVFTMPDHFTDQLAPIPALMAAADATTKLRIGALVFDNDYKHPVVLAKELATMDLLSDGRVEIGLGAGWMIS
;
A
#
# COMPACT_ATOMS: atom_id res chain seq x y z
N MET A 1 -6.93 16.69 -31.27
CA MET A 1 -7.25 15.70 -30.23
C MET A 1 -5.99 15.04 -29.74
N SER A 2 -5.85 14.90 -28.49
CA SER A 2 -4.68 14.21 -27.93
C SER A 2 -4.77 12.73 -28.26
N SER A 3 -3.68 12.15 -28.72
CA SER A 3 -3.58 10.72 -28.93
C SER A 3 -3.33 9.95 -27.61
N PHE A 4 -3.12 10.67 -26.51
CA PHE A 4 -2.89 10.08 -25.20
C PHE A 4 -4.16 10.15 -24.38
N PRO A 5 -4.43 9.11 -23.56
CA PRO A 5 -5.52 9.21 -22.61
C PRO A 5 -5.28 10.41 -21.70
N HIS A 6 -6.30 11.21 -21.49
CA HIS A 6 -6.19 12.33 -20.58
C HIS A 6 -6.24 11.82 -19.15
N ARG A 7 -5.12 11.87 -18.47
CA ARG A 7 -5.03 11.44 -17.08
C ARG A 7 -4.86 12.65 -16.19
N GLY A 8 -5.72 12.76 -15.21
CA GLY A 8 -5.52 13.70 -14.13
C GLY A 8 -4.39 13.25 -13.22
N PHE A 9 -4.02 14.10 -12.30
CA PHE A 9 -3.06 13.73 -11.26
C PHE A 9 -3.64 12.66 -10.36
N ARG A 10 -2.77 11.76 -9.91
CA ARG A 10 -3.11 10.76 -8.90
C ARG A 10 -2.53 11.23 -7.57
N PHE A 11 -3.33 11.11 -6.52
CA PHE A 11 -2.93 11.53 -5.19
C PHE A 11 -2.89 10.34 -4.26
N GLY A 12 -1.79 10.22 -3.52
CA GLY A 12 -1.64 9.21 -2.50
C GLY A 12 -1.63 9.80 -1.11
N VAL A 13 -1.98 9.00 -0.13
CA VAL A 13 -1.84 9.32 1.27
C VAL A 13 -0.98 8.25 1.93
N GLN A 14 -0.03 8.69 2.76
CA GLN A 14 0.85 7.76 3.47
C GLN A 14 0.44 7.70 4.93
N VAL A 15 0.22 6.49 5.42
CA VAL A 15 -0.18 6.23 6.80
C VAL A 15 0.67 5.10 7.33
N SER A 16 1.02 5.15 8.60
CA SER A 16 1.94 4.15 9.15
C SER A 16 1.38 3.37 10.32
N LYS A 17 0.43 3.92 11.05
CA LYS A 17 -0.10 3.23 12.23
C LYS A 17 -1.49 3.68 12.63
N GLU A 18 -2.14 2.82 13.34
CA GLU A 18 -3.41 3.05 14.00
C GLU A 18 -3.49 2.07 15.17
N THR A 19 -4.37 2.34 16.11
CA THR A 19 -4.45 1.57 17.36
C THR A 19 -5.52 0.48 17.33
N SER A 20 -6.37 0.44 16.33
CA SER A 20 -7.43 -0.55 16.24
C SER A 20 -7.72 -0.96 14.81
N ALA A 21 -8.28 -2.15 14.64
CA ALA A 21 -8.72 -2.63 13.34
C ALA A 21 -9.80 -1.72 12.73
N ARG A 22 -10.73 -1.27 13.55
CA ARG A 22 -11.79 -0.36 13.11
C ARG A 22 -11.21 0.98 12.65
N GLY A 23 -10.29 1.55 13.41
CA GLY A 23 -9.66 2.82 13.07
C GLY A 23 -8.88 2.72 11.76
N TRP A 24 -8.18 1.61 11.55
CA TRP A 24 -7.45 1.38 10.32
C TRP A 24 -8.38 1.27 9.11
N ALA A 25 -9.44 0.49 9.23
CA ALA A 25 -10.44 0.34 8.18
C ALA A 25 -11.13 1.68 7.85
N GLU A 26 -11.45 2.47 8.88
CA GLU A 26 -12.04 3.79 8.69
C GLU A 26 -11.11 4.76 7.99
N LEU A 27 -9.81 4.73 8.32
CA LEU A 27 -8.80 5.53 7.64
C LEU A 27 -8.78 5.21 6.14
N ALA A 28 -8.78 3.93 5.80
CA ALA A 28 -8.77 3.51 4.40
C ALA A 28 -10.05 3.95 3.67
N ARG A 29 -11.21 3.78 4.30
CA ARG A 29 -12.48 4.21 3.71
C ARG A 29 -12.55 5.72 3.55
N ARG A 30 -12.02 6.46 4.50
CA ARG A 30 -12.00 7.93 4.42
C ARG A 30 -11.07 8.40 3.30
N ALA A 31 -9.92 7.75 3.14
CA ALA A 31 -9.01 8.05 2.04
C ALA A 31 -9.70 7.80 0.69
N GLU A 32 -10.38 6.68 0.55
CA GLU A 32 -11.12 6.37 -0.67
C GLU A 32 -12.24 7.38 -0.91
N GLY A 33 -13.03 7.68 0.10
CA GLY A 33 -14.13 8.63 0.00
C GLY A 33 -13.70 10.06 -0.27
N ALA A 34 -12.49 10.42 0.17
CA ALA A 34 -11.93 11.75 -0.09
C ALA A 34 -11.32 11.89 -1.48
N GLY A 35 -11.27 10.81 -2.25
CA GLY A 35 -10.77 10.84 -3.62
C GLY A 35 -9.29 10.53 -3.77
N TYR A 36 -8.62 10.03 -2.73
CA TYR A 36 -7.25 9.56 -2.89
C TYR A 36 -7.22 8.29 -3.73
N ASP A 37 -6.22 8.19 -4.59
CA ASP A 37 -6.08 7.05 -5.49
C ASP A 37 -5.31 5.91 -4.84
N VAL A 38 -4.34 6.23 -4.00
CA VAL A 38 -3.41 5.26 -3.42
C VAL A 38 -3.26 5.49 -1.92
N PHE A 39 -3.31 4.39 -1.19
CA PHE A 39 -3.06 4.33 0.24
C PHE A 39 -1.70 3.65 0.42
N THR A 40 -0.72 4.36 0.95
CA THR A 40 0.65 3.85 1.03
C THR A 40 1.16 3.80 2.47
N MET A 41 2.13 2.93 2.67
CA MET A 41 2.85 2.80 3.94
C MET A 41 4.35 2.81 3.70
N PRO A 42 5.15 3.34 4.65
CA PRO A 42 6.57 3.05 4.66
C PRO A 42 6.80 1.61 5.10
N ASP A 43 7.98 1.08 4.86
CA ASP A 43 8.33 -0.28 5.25
C ASP A 43 9.57 -0.27 6.15
N HIS A 44 9.35 -0.06 7.43
CA HIS A 44 10.40 0.00 8.45
C HIS A 44 10.03 -0.86 9.65
N PHE A 45 11.02 -1.26 10.42
CA PHE A 45 10.81 -1.96 11.68
C PHE A 45 10.69 -1.01 12.87
N THR A 46 10.32 0.22 12.61
CA THR A 46 10.07 1.22 13.65
C THR A 46 8.63 1.10 14.18
N ASP A 47 8.15 2.10 14.86
CA ASP A 47 6.81 2.11 15.43
C ASP A 47 5.76 2.30 14.33
N GLN A 48 5.49 1.24 13.62
CA GLN A 48 4.47 1.20 12.57
C GLN A 48 3.88 -0.20 12.43
N LEU A 49 2.74 -0.29 11.75
CA LEU A 49 2.16 -1.57 11.38
C LEU A 49 3.00 -2.23 10.27
N ALA A 50 2.99 -3.55 10.24
CA ALA A 50 3.62 -4.29 9.16
C ALA A 50 2.84 -4.08 7.86
N PRO A 51 3.52 -3.67 6.76
CA PRO A 51 2.80 -3.27 5.55
C PRO A 51 1.91 -4.34 4.93
N ILE A 52 2.40 -5.56 4.77
CA ILE A 52 1.65 -6.58 4.06
C ILE A 52 0.27 -6.84 4.69
N PRO A 53 0.17 -7.22 5.97
CA PRO A 53 -1.15 -7.45 6.56
C PRO A 53 -1.98 -6.16 6.68
N ALA A 54 -1.35 -5.03 6.98
CA ALA A 54 -2.07 -3.78 7.13
C ALA A 54 -2.66 -3.31 5.79
N LEU A 55 -1.91 -3.41 4.71
CA LEU A 55 -2.40 -3.04 3.39
C LEU A 55 -3.53 -3.94 2.92
N MET A 56 -3.45 -5.23 3.23
CA MET A 56 -4.55 -6.14 2.89
C MET A 56 -5.82 -5.82 3.66
N ALA A 57 -5.69 -5.43 4.94
CA ALA A 57 -6.84 -4.98 5.71
C ALA A 57 -7.45 -3.71 5.11
N ALA A 58 -6.62 -2.78 4.64
CA ALA A 58 -7.11 -1.58 3.97
C ALA A 58 -7.82 -1.90 2.65
N ALA A 59 -7.26 -2.82 1.86
CA ALA A 59 -7.88 -3.26 0.62
C ALA A 59 -9.25 -3.91 0.87
N ASP A 60 -9.31 -4.77 1.90
CA ASP A 60 -10.55 -5.47 2.24
C ASP A 60 -11.65 -4.51 2.71
N ALA A 61 -11.28 -3.37 3.28
CA ALA A 61 -12.21 -2.36 3.74
C ALA A 61 -12.69 -1.41 2.64
N THR A 62 -12.12 -1.47 1.45
CA THR A 62 -12.37 -0.53 0.35
C THR A 62 -12.70 -1.28 -0.94
N THR A 63 -13.10 -0.56 -1.97
CA THR A 63 -13.50 -1.19 -3.23
C THR A 63 -12.56 -0.89 -4.40
N LYS A 64 -11.98 0.30 -4.46
CA LYS A 64 -11.15 0.73 -5.59
C LYS A 64 -9.84 1.37 -5.19
N LEU A 65 -9.66 1.66 -3.91
CA LEU A 65 -8.43 2.28 -3.41
C LEU A 65 -7.24 1.36 -3.68
N ARG A 66 -6.21 1.91 -4.29
CA ARG A 66 -4.98 1.17 -4.54
C ARG A 66 -4.13 1.17 -3.27
N ILE A 67 -3.38 0.12 -3.09
CA ILE A 67 -2.56 -0.07 -1.89
C ILE A 67 -1.12 -0.36 -2.29
N GLY A 68 -0.16 0.08 -1.49
CA GLY A 68 1.24 -0.19 -1.74
C GLY A 68 2.13 0.36 -0.65
N ALA A 69 3.36 -0.12 -0.60
CA ALA A 69 4.38 0.48 0.24
C ALA A 69 5.25 1.41 -0.59
N LEU A 70 5.65 2.47 -0.01
CA LEU A 70 6.58 3.40 -0.62
C LEU A 70 7.80 3.51 0.29
N VAL A 71 8.72 2.61 0.12
CA VAL A 71 8.73 1.45 -0.78
C VAL A 71 8.75 0.15 0.00
N PHE A 72 8.49 -1.01 -0.65
CA PHE A 72 8.74 -2.31 -0.01
C PHE A 72 10.25 -2.51 0.10
N ASP A 73 10.72 -2.81 1.30
CA ASP A 73 12.14 -2.94 1.55
C ASP A 73 12.59 -4.37 1.28
N ASN A 74 13.30 -4.55 0.17
CA ASN A 74 13.74 -5.85 -0.26
C ASN A 74 14.79 -6.48 0.67
N ASP A 75 15.47 -5.68 1.49
CA ASP A 75 16.46 -6.19 2.45
C ASP A 75 15.83 -6.98 3.59
N TYR A 76 14.55 -6.77 3.87
CA TYR A 76 13.89 -7.42 5.00
C TYR A 76 13.42 -8.82 4.69
N LYS A 77 13.33 -9.19 3.42
CA LYS A 77 12.78 -10.49 3.01
C LYS A 77 13.54 -11.07 1.85
N HIS A 78 13.53 -12.39 1.77
CA HIS A 78 13.99 -13.06 0.57
C HIS A 78 13.11 -12.61 -0.62
N PRO A 79 13.71 -12.26 -1.76
CA PRO A 79 12.94 -11.77 -2.91
C PRO A 79 11.82 -12.69 -3.37
N VAL A 80 12.02 -14.00 -3.28
CA VAL A 80 10.97 -14.97 -3.66
C VAL A 80 9.77 -14.88 -2.73
N VAL A 81 10.01 -14.69 -1.43
CA VAL A 81 8.93 -14.54 -0.46
C VAL A 81 8.15 -13.27 -0.71
N LEU A 82 8.85 -12.16 -0.91
CA LEU A 82 8.21 -10.88 -1.19
C LEU A 82 7.41 -10.94 -2.50
N ALA A 83 7.97 -11.53 -3.54
CA ALA A 83 7.27 -11.66 -4.82
C ALA A 83 5.98 -12.47 -4.68
N LYS A 84 6.02 -13.55 -3.93
CA LYS A 84 4.84 -14.37 -3.69
C LYS A 84 3.78 -13.63 -2.89
N GLU A 85 4.19 -12.89 -1.87
CA GLU A 85 3.27 -12.08 -1.07
C GLU A 85 2.60 -10.99 -1.91
N LEU A 86 3.38 -10.30 -2.73
CA LEU A 86 2.85 -9.24 -3.58
C LEU A 86 1.89 -9.77 -4.64
N ALA A 87 2.20 -10.90 -5.23
CA ALA A 87 1.30 -11.55 -6.20
C ALA A 87 -0.02 -11.95 -5.53
N THR A 88 0.05 -12.45 -4.30
CA THR A 88 -1.13 -12.83 -3.53
C THR A 88 -1.97 -11.60 -3.18
N MET A 89 -1.32 -10.53 -2.74
CA MET A 89 -2.00 -9.27 -2.45
C MET A 89 -2.73 -8.74 -3.68
N ASP A 90 -2.06 -8.81 -4.83
CA ASP A 90 -2.65 -8.32 -6.06
C ASP A 90 -3.89 -9.11 -6.44
N LEU A 91 -3.82 -10.43 -6.34
CA LEU A 91 -4.97 -11.29 -6.59
C LEU A 91 -6.13 -10.99 -5.63
N LEU A 92 -5.83 -10.92 -4.34
CA LEU A 92 -6.86 -10.75 -3.31
C LEU A 92 -7.44 -9.33 -3.28
N SER A 93 -6.73 -8.36 -3.82
CA SER A 93 -7.20 -6.97 -3.91
C SER A 93 -7.78 -6.62 -5.27
N ASP A 94 -7.99 -7.61 -6.14
CA ASP A 94 -8.50 -7.39 -7.49
C ASP A 94 -7.61 -6.45 -8.31
N GLY A 95 -6.31 -6.66 -8.24
CA GLY A 95 -5.34 -5.93 -9.03
C GLY A 95 -5.04 -4.51 -8.54
N ARG A 96 -5.23 -4.22 -7.26
CA ARG A 96 -5.06 -2.88 -6.72
C ARG A 96 -3.71 -2.62 -6.05
N VAL A 97 -2.75 -3.53 -6.18
CA VAL A 97 -1.42 -3.35 -5.58
C VAL A 97 -0.53 -2.50 -6.48
N GLU A 98 0.13 -1.53 -5.89
CA GLU A 98 1.21 -0.79 -6.52
C GLU A 98 2.53 -1.17 -5.85
N ILE A 99 3.53 -1.51 -6.64
CA ILE A 99 4.78 -2.05 -6.14
C ILE A 99 5.91 -1.06 -6.36
N GLY A 100 6.48 -0.57 -5.26
CA GLY A 100 7.74 0.14 -5.27
C GLY A 100 8.73 -0.65 -4.43
N LEU A 101 9.91 -0.90 -4.95
CA LEU A 101 10.95 -1.66 -4.25
C LEU A 101 12.10 -0.74 -3.88
N GLY A 102 12.63 -0.92 -2.69
CA GLY A 102 13.81 -0.24 -2.19
C GLY A 102 14.81 -1.22 -1.61
N ALA A 103 16.07 -0.84 -1.60
CA ALA A 103 17.14 -1.67 -1.06
C ALA A 103 17.35 -1.49 0.44
N GLY A 104 16.62 -0.54 1.04
CA GLY A 104 16.84 -0.18 2.43
C GLY A 104 17.93 0.89 2.57
N TRP A 105 17.80 1.70 3.61
CA TRP A 105 18.76 2.78 3.87
C TRP A 105 19.25 2.78 5.31
N MET A 106 18.58 2.06 6.18
CA MET A 106 18.96 1.98 7.59
C MET A 106 20.00 0.89 7.78
N ILE A 107 21.08 1.25 8.42
CA ILE A 107 22.09 0.29 8.84
C ILE A 107 21.79 -0.06 10.30
N SER A 108 21.45 -1.31 10.54
CA SER A 108 21.15 -1.80 11.87
C SER A 108 22.40 -2.15 12.65
#